data_fe9defe815d303fd044ce71e7f2d4ef7
#
_entry.id   fe9defe815d303fd044ce71e7f2d4ef7
#
_cell.length_a   1.000
_cell.length_b   1.000
_cell.length_c   1.000
_cell.angle_alpha   90.00
_cell.angle_beta   90.00
_cell.angle_gamma   90.00
#
_symmetry.space_group_name_H-M   'P 1'
#
loop_
_entity.id
_entity.type
_entity.pdbx_description
1 polymer ?
#
loop_
_entity_poly.entity_id
_entity_poly.type
_entity_poly.pdbx_seq_one_letter_code
_entity_poly.pdbx_strand_id
1 'polypeptide(L)'
;RSTLFPYTTLFRSLFMVVAVEPPDADALAAPGLPPPPEQFVPVPRLADIYFDYDAYAIRPEDTRVLDENAAWLRANPDGLVLIEGHADERGTSEYNLGLGDLRAAAALGYLVAHGIPAERMVAISYGKERPVCTEQSEGCWARNRRARFLIKPL
;
A
#
# COMPACT_ATOMS: atom_id res chain seq x y z
N ARG A 1 42.96 19.75 29.83
CA ARG A 1 43.02 18.29 30.04
C ARG A 1 41.72 17.69 30.58
N SER A 2 40.94 18.44 31.35
CA SER A 2 39.69 17.98 31.93
C SER A 2 38.44 18.27 31.06
N THR A 3 38.62 18.98 29.97
CA THR A 3 37.48 19.44 29.11
C THR A 3 37.00 18.43 28.11
N LEU A 4 37.77 17.34 27.89
CA LEU A 4 37.37 16.28 26.92
C LEU A 4 36.44 15.22 27.55
N PHE A 5 36.47 15.04 28.86
CA PHE A 5 35.68 14.05 29.57
C PHE A 5 34.16 14.36 29.60
N PRO A 6 33.72 15.60 29.76
CA PRO A 6 32.29 15.89 29.79
C PRO A 6 31.59 15.63 28.47
N TYR A 7 32.26 15.83 27.35
CA TYR A 7 31.69 15.59 26.02
C TYR A 7 31.50 14.11 25.74
N THR A 8 32.45 13.26 26.17
CA THR A 8 32.35 11.83 25.97
C THR A 8 31.22 11.21 26.81
N THR A 9 31.00 11.74 28.01
CA THR A 9 29.95 11.27 28.91
C THR A 9 28.56 11.69 28.40
N LEU A 10 28.43 12.92 27.90
CA LEU A 10 27.19 13.43 27.31
C LEU A 10 26.81 12.64 26.01
N PHE A 11 27.78 12.31 25.19
CA PHE A 11 27.56 11.48 23.99
C PHE A 11 27.09 10.07 24.33
N ARG A 12 27.70 9.44 25.34
CA ARG A 12 27.26 8.12 25.82
C ARG A 12 25.85 8.14 26.38
N SER A 13 25.49 9.20 27.13
CA SER A 13 24.13 9.34 27.65
C SER A 13 23.08 9.51 26.55
N LEU A 14 23.41 10.25 25.49
CA LEU A 14 22.52 10.44 24.35
C LEU A 14 22.31 9.14 23.54
N PHE A 15 23.37 8.32 23.40
CA PHE A 15 23.25 7.03 22.70
C PHE A 15 22.52 5.96 23.53
N MET A 16 22.55 6.04 24.85
CA MET A 16 21.85 5.09 25.72
C MET A 16 20.34 5.31 25.81
N VAL A 17 19.85 6.49 25.38
CA VAL A 17 18.40 6.82 25.42
C VAL A 17 17.65 6.33 24.18
N VAL A 18 18.35 5.78 23.18
CA VAL A 18 17.75 5.30 21.92
C VAL A 18 17.62 3.77 21.90
N ALA A 19 17.46 3.12 23.04
CA ALA A 19 16.94 1.76 23.05
C ALA A 19 15.43 1.84 22.80
N VAL A 20 15.04 1.84 21.53
CA VAL A 20 13.63 1.69 21.13
C VAL A 20 13.25 0.25 21.48
N GLU A 21 12.50 0.08 22.56
CA GLU A 21 11.85 -1.20 22.80
C GLU A 21 10.93 -1.53 21.62
N PRO A 22 10.90 -2.78 21.17
CA PRO A 22 9.94 -3.16 20.14
C PRO A 22 8.54 -2.82 20.66
N PRO A 23 7.68 -2.24 19.81
CA PRO A 23 6.33 -1.93 20.24
C PRO A 23 5.64 -3.19 20.72
N ASP A 24 5.06 -3.15 21.90
CA ASP A 24 4.21 -4.22 22.39
C ASP A 24 3.14 -4.55 21.35
N ALA A 25 2.80 -5.84 21.25
CA ALA A 25 1.76 -6.29 20.32
C ALA A 25 0.43 -5.52 20.51
N ASP A 26 0.18 -5.02 21.72
CA ASP A 26 -0.96 -4.16 22.05
C ASP A 26 -0.81 -2.73 21.52
N ALA A 27 0.41 -2.26 21.29
CA ALA A 27 0.66 -0.94 20.68
C ALA A 27 0.25 -0.90 19.20
N LEU A 28 0.18 -2.06 18.53
CA LEU A 28 -0.35 -2.18 17.17
C LEU A 28 -1.87 -1.98 17.10
N ALA A 29 -2.55 -2.02 18.25
CA ALA A 29 -3.97 -1.73 18.38
C ALA A 29 -4.25 -0.28 18.80
N ALA A 30 -3.24 0.61 18.80
CA ALA A 30 -3.40 2.01 19.19
C ALA A 30 -4.40 2.74 18.27
N PRO A 31 -5.24 3.62 18.84
CA PRO A 31 -6.17 4.42 18.05
C PRO A 31 -5.42 5.24 16.98
N GLY A 32 -5.75 5.04 15.71
CA GLY A 32 -5.16 5.78 14.59
C GLY A 32 -4.28 4.95 13.65
N LEU A 33 -3.90 3.70 14.00
CA LEU A 33 -3.24 2.81 13.05
C LEU A 33 -4.27 2.11 12.15
N PRO A 34 -3.98 1.94 10.86
CA PRO A 34 -4.87 1.21 9.98
C PRO A 34 -4.98 -0.25 10.42
N PRO A 35 -6.14 -0.90 10.21
CA PRO A 35 -6.29 -2.33 10.48
C PRO A 35 -5.30 -3.16 9.67
N PRO A 36 -4.88 -4.33 10.18
CA PRO A 36 -3.98 -5.20 9.43
C PRO A 36 -4.65 -5.70 8.14
N PRO A 37 -3.87 -5.92 7.07
CA PRO A 37 -4.40 -6.32 5.75
C PRO A 37 -5.30 -7.56 5.76
N GLU A 38 -5.07 -8.48 6.68
CA GLU A 38 -5.83 -9.73 6.82
C GLU A 38 -7.31 -9.52 7.18
N GLN A 39 -7.67 -8.34 7.68
CA GLN A 39 -9.05 -7.98 8.00
C GLN A 39 -9.84 -7.49 6.79
N PHE A 40 -9.18 -7.29 5.64
CA PHE A 40 -9.81 -6.84 4.42
C PHE A 40 -10.14 -8.03 3.53
N VAL A 41 -11.29 -7.99 2.88
CA VAL A 41 -11.78 -9.07 2.03
C VAL A 41 -12.11 -8.55 0.63
N PRO A 42 -11.97 -9.39 -0.41
CA PRO A 42 -12.37 -9.01 -1.75
C PRO A 42 -13.89 -8.90 -1.86
N VAL A 43 -14.33 -7.97 -2.69
CA VAL A 43 -15.75 -7.78 -3.02
C VAL A 43 -15.90 -7.90 -4.54
N PRO A 44 -16.83 -8.71 -5.04
CA PRO A 44 -16.99 -8.92 -6.50
C PRO A 44 -17.26 -7.64 -7.30
N ARG A 45 -17.81 -6.62 -6.67
CA ARG A 45 -18.11 -5.33 -7.30
C ARG A 45 -16.90 -4.42 -7.47
N LEU A 46 -15.81 -4.69 -6.76
CA LEU A 46 -14.57 -3.94 -6.87
C LEU A 46 -13.60 -4.70 -7.75
N ALA A 47 -13.43 -4.23 -8.98
CA ALA A 47 -12.55 -4.86 -9.94
C ALA A 47 -11.13 -4.30 -9.86
N ASP A 48 -10.16 -5.15 -10.14
CA ASP A 48 -8.75 -4.76 -10.25
C ASP A 48 -8.53 -3.87 -11.47
N ILE A 49 -7.54 -3.00 -11.39
CA ILE A 49 -7.01 -2.26 -12.54
C ILE A 49 -5.59 -2.72 -12.84
N TYR A 50 -5.15 -2.49 -14.07
CA TYR A 50 -3.89 -3.01 -14.58
C TYR A 50 -3.00 -1.87 -15.09
N PHE A 51 -1.70 -2.16 -15.17
CA PHE A 51 -0.71 -1.18 -15.58
C PHE A 51 0.19 -1.72 -16.68
N ASP A 52 0.71 -0.81 -17.48
CA ASP A 52 1.72 -1.13 -18.48
C ASP A 52 3.05 -1.47 -17.80
N TYR A 53 3.96 -2.10 -18.56
CA TYR A 53 5.28 -2.42 -18.06
C TYR A 53 6.00 -1.17 -17.54
N ASP A 54 6.60 -1.31 -16.37
CA ASP A 54 7.39 -0.27 -15.70
C ASP A 54 6.63 1.07 -15.55
N ALA A 55 5.32 1.04 -15.53
CA ALA A 55 4.47 2.21 -15.45
C ALA A 55 3.51 2.16 -14.25
N TYR A 56 3.15 3.33 -13.75
CA TYR A 56 2.16 3.51 -12.70
C TYR A 56 1.06 4.52 -13.07
N ALA A 57 1.06 4.99 -14.30
CA ALA A 57 -0.02 5.84 -14.80
C ALA A 57 -1.30 5.02 -15.00
N ILE A 58 -2.44 5.58 -14.60
CA ILE A 58 -3.75 4.98 -14.87
C ILE A 58 -3.96 4.96 -16.39
N ARG A 59 -4.22 3.77 -16.92
CA ARG A 59 -4.48 3.61 -18.36
C ARG A 59 -5.88 4.11 -18.70
N PRO A 60 -6.09 4.67 -19.90
CA PRO A 60 -7.43 5.11 -20.31
C PRO A 60 -8.50 4.03 -20.23
N GLU A 61 -8.17 2.78 -20.57
CA GLU A 61 -9.09 1.63 -20.49
C GLU A 61 -9.50 1.26 -19.06
N ASP A 62 -8.71 1.62 -18.05
CA ASP A 62 -9.00 1.32 -16.65
C ASP A 62 -9.79 2.43 -15.94
N THR A 63 -9.94 3.60 -16.55
CA THR A 63 -10.71 4.71 -15.95
C THR A 63 -12.17 4.34 -15.73
N ARG A 64 -12.76 3.58 -16.64
CA ARG A 64 -14.13 3.09 -16.49
C ARG A 64 -14.27 2.18 -15.26
N VAL A 65 -13.32 1.27 -15.06
CA VAL A 65 -13.30 0.37 -13.89
C VAL A 65 -13.20 1.18 -12.61
N LEU A 66 -12.31 2.17 -12.57
CA LEU A 66 -12.16 3.05 -11.40
C LEU A 66 -13.41 3.89 -11.15
N ASP A 67 -14.09 4.37 -12.19
CA ASP A 67 -15.35 5.10 -12.06
C ASP A 67 -16.45 4.20 -11.46
N GLU A 68 -16.53 2.96 -11.89
CA GLU A 68 -17.47 1.96 -11.35
C GLU A 68 -17.13 1.63 -9.89
N ASN A 69 -15.85 1.46 -9.57
CA ASN A 69 -15.39 1.25 -8.20
C ASN A 69 -15.74 2.46 -7.31
N ALA A 70 -15.49 3.67 -7.79
CA ALA A 70 -15.81 4.90 -7.07
C ALA A 70 -17.33 5.00 -6.80
N ALA A 71 -18.15 4.70 -7.79
CA ALA A 71 -19.62 4.72 -7.64
C ALA A 71 -20.07 3.73 -6.58
N TRP A 72 -19.53 2.51 -6.58
CA TRP A 72 -19.84 1.51 -5.57
C TRP A 72 -19.41 1.95 -4.17
N LEU A 73 -18.21 2.52 -4.05
CA LEU A 73 -17.67 3.00 -2.77
C LEU A 73 -18.49 4.17 -2.21
N ARG A 74 -19.00 5.07 -3.06
CA ARG A 74 -19.91 6.14 -2.62
C ARG A 74 -21.25 5.60 -2.14
N ALA A 75 -21.77 4.57 -2.81
CA ALA A 75 -23.03 3.92 -2.43
C ALA A 75 -22.89 3.05 -1.17
N ASN A 76 -21.66 2.65 -0.81
CA ASN A 76 -21.36 1.83 0.37
C ASN A 76 -20.34 2.56 1.25
N PRO A 77 -20.74 3.64 1.93
CA PRO A 77 -19.81 4.52 2.65
C PRO A 77 -19.24 3.93 3.92
N ASP A 78 -19.83 2.86 4.44
CA ASP A 78 -19.40 2.21 5.67
C ASP A 78 -18.35 1.13 5.36
N GLY A 79 -17.13 1.39 5.75
CA GLY A 79 -16.04 0.46 5.54
C GLY A 79 -14.75 1.13 5.12
N LEU A 80 -13.65 0.48 5.45
CA LEU A 80 -12.32 0.89 5.03
C LEU A 80 -11.92 0.16 3.74
N VAL A 81 -11.17 0.85 2.91
CA VAL A 81 -10.70 0.33 1.62
C VAL A 81 -9.20 0.10 1.71
N LEU A 82 -8.75 -1.10 1.36
CA LEU A 82 -7.34 -1.40 1.16
C LEU A 82 -7.06 -1.43 -0.34
N ILE A 83 -6.05 -0.69 -0.78
CA ILE A 83 -5.56 -0.70 -2.15
C ILE A 83 -4.19 -1.34 -2.15
N GLU A 84 -4.08 -2.50 -2.78
CA GLU A 84 -2.83 -3.23 -2.92
C GLU A 84 -2.19 -2.95 -4.28
N GLY A 85 -0.94 -2.49 -4.26
CA GLY A 85 -0.14 -2.37 -5.48
C GLY A 85 0.73 -3.59 -5.70
N HIS A 86 0.75 -4.08 -6.94
CA HIS A 86 1.50 -5.26 -7.34
C HIS A 86 2.30 -5.01 -8.61
N ALA A 87 3.39 -5.76 -8.77
CA ALA A 87 4.25 -5.73 -9.93
C ALA A 87 4.45 -7.15 -10.50
N ASP A 88 4.94 -7.24 -11.74
CA ASP A 88 5.38 -8.53 -12.28
C ASP A 88 6.75 -8.93 -11.70
N GLU A 89 7.20 -10.14 -12.02
CA GLU A 89 8.41 -10.73 -11.42
C GLU A 89 9.73 -10.08 -11.85
N ARG A 90 9.72 -9.27 -12.91
CA ARG A 90 10.94 -8.70 -13.49
C ARG A 90 11.48 -7.55 -12.63
N GLY A 91 12.77 -7.60 -12.33
CA GLY A 91 13.46 -6.60 -11.52
C GLY A 91 13.65 -7.01 -10.06
N THR A 92 14.26 -6.13 -9.29
CA THR A 92 14.54 -6.37 -7.86
C THR A 92 13.29 -6.28 -7.00
N SER A 93 13.31 -6.88 -5.82
CA SER A 93 12.21 -6.79 -4.86
C SER A 93 11.99 -5.35 -4.40
N GLU A 94 13.06 -4.60 -4.11
CA GLU A 94 12.96 -3.20 -3.68
C GLU A 94 12.35 -2.31 -4.75
N TYR A 95 12.79 -2.46 -6.00
CA TYR A 95 12.24 -1.70 -7.12
C TYR A 95 10.74 -1.96 -7.29
N ASN A 96 10.35 -3.22 -7.25
CA ASN A 96 8.95 -3.63 -7.43
C ASN A 96 8.05 -3.25 -6.25
N LEU A 97 8.58 -3.22 -5.02
CA LEU A 97 7.86 -2.65 -3.88
C LEU A 97 7.57 -1.17 -4.11
N GLY A 98 8.55 -0.40 -4.56
CA GLY A 98 8.37 1.02 -4.91
C GLY A 98 7.37 1.22 -6.04
N LEU A 99 7.42 0.39 -7.08
CA LEU A 99 6.48 0.45 -8.20
C LEU A 99 5.05 0.12 -7.76
N GLY A 100 4.89 -0.88 -6.91
CA GLY A 100 3.60 -1.22 -6.30
C GLY A 100 3.03 -0.07 -5.45
N ASP A 101 3.86 0.62 -4.68
CA ASP A 101 3.45 1.80 -3.92
C ASP A 101 2.93 2.90 -4.84
N LEU A 102 3.62 3.19 -5.94
CA LEU A 102 3.21 4.19 -6.92
C LEU A 102 1.89 3.82 -7.60
N ARG A 103 1.69 2.54 -7.89
CA ARG A 103 0.44 2.03 -8.49
C ARG A 103 -0.74 2.15 -7.52
N ALA A 104 -0.55 1.75 -6.27
CA ALA A 104 -1.56 1.91 -5.24
C ALA A 104 -1.90 3.39 -4.99
N ALA A 105 -0.88 4.24 -4.94
CA ALA A 105 -1.05 5.69 -4.76
C ALA A 105 -1.79 6.33 -5.95
N ALA A 106 -1.52 5.89 -7.18
CA ALA A 106 -2.22 6.39 -8.38
C ALA A 106 -3.72 6.04 -8.33
N ALA A 107 -4.04 4.82 -7.94
CA ALA A 107 -5.43 4.39 -7.76
C ALA A 107 -6.13 5.15 -6.63
N LEU A 108 -5.47 5.32 -5.50
CA LEU A 108 -5.99 6.11 -4.37
C LEU A 108 -6.27 7.56 -4.79
N GLY A 109 -5.32 8.20 -5.44
CA GLY A 109 -5.46 9.57 -5.93
C GLY A 109 -6.63 9.74 -6.89
N TYR A 110 -6.85 8.78 -7.77
CA TYR A 110 -8.01 8.78 -8.67
C TYR A 110 -9.33 8.72 -7.89
N LEU A 111 -9.43 7.82 -6.92
CA LEU A 111 -10.63 7.68 -6.10
C LEU A 111 -10.90 8.91 -5.23
N VAL A 112 -9.85 9.55 -4.68
CA VAL A 112 -10.00 10.83 -3.95
C VAL A 112 -10.58 11.91 -4.88
N ALA A 113 -10.06 12.02 -6.09
CA ALA A 113 -10.56 12.97 -7.09
C ALA A 113 -12.03 12.70 -7.47
N HIS A 114 -12.51 11.48 -7.26
CA HIS A 114 -13.88 11.06 -7.57
C HIS A 114 -14.78 10.93 -6.31
N GLY A 115 -14.38 11.59 -5.22
CA GLY A 115 -15.25 11.80 -4.07
C GLY A 115 -15.13 10.76 -2.95
N ILE A 116 -14.10 9.90 -2.97
CA ILE A 116 -13.87 8.97 -1.87
C ILE A 116 -12.91 9.63 -0.86
N PRO A 117 -13.30 9.76 0.43
CA PRO A 117 -12.43 10.37 1.44
C PRO A 117 -11.10 9.60 1.60
N ALA A 118 -9.98 10.32 1.64
CA ALA A 118 -8.65 9.71 1.82
C ALA A 118 -8.55 8.92 3.13
N GLU A 119 -9.21 9.38 4.18
CA GLU A 119 -9.22 8.75 5.51
C GLU A 119 -9.86 7.35 5.49
N ARG A 120 -10.64 7.07 4.47
CA ARG A 120 -11.31 5.79 4.27
C ARG A 120 -10.41 4.75 3.60
N MET A 121 -9.27 5.17 3.07
CA MET A 121 -8.42 4.34 2.21
C MET A 121 -7.03 4.15 2.78
N VAL A 122 -6.49 2.95 2.63
CA VAL A 122 -5.11 2.59 2.95
C VAL A 122 -4.47 1.99 1.71
N ALA A 123 -3.29 2.48 1.33
CA ALA A 123 -2.52 1.95 0.21
C ALA A 123 -1.31 1.18 0.73
N ILE A 124 -1.09 -0.03 0.22
CA ILE A 124 0.09 -0.85 0.52
C ILE A 124 0.66 -1.45 -0.76
N SER A 125 1.92 -1.84 -0.73
CA SER A 125 2.57 -2.55 -1.83
C SER A 125 3.03 -3.93 -1.39
N TYR A 126 2.77 -4.92 -2.20
CA TYR A 126 3.38 -6.24 -2.12
C TYR A 126 4.48 -6.43 -3.17
N GLY A 127 4.66 -5.46 -4.07
CA GLY A 127 5.62 -5.58 -5.15
C GLY A 127 5.35 -6.84 -5.97
N LYS A 128 6.38 -7.66 -6.16
CA LYS A 128 6.29 -8.94 -6.89
C LYS A 128 6.04 -10.16 -6.00
N GLU A 129 5.85 -9.96 -4.69
CA GLU A 129 5.84 -11.06 -3.70
C GLU A 129 4.52 -11.84 -3.66
N ARG A 130 3.44 -11.31 -4.25
CA ARG A 130 2.13 -11.96 -4.28
C ARG A 130 1.57 -12.07 -5.70
N PRO A 131 2.20 -12.87 -6.58
CA PRO A 131 1.73 -13.03 -7.94
C PRO A 131 0.41 -13.81 -8.00
N VAL A 132 -0.45 -13.46 -8.96
CA VAL A 132 -1.64 -14.26 -9.32
C VAL A 132 -1.34 -15.26 -10.43
N CYS A 133 -0.19 -15.08 -11.09
CA CYS A 133 0.30 -15.89 -12.18
C CYS A 133 1.81 -16.03 -12.09
N THR A 134 2.34 -17.23 -12.27
CA THR A 134 3.77 -17.53 -12.09
C THR A 134 4.49 -17.92 -13.38
N GLU A 135 3.81 -17.94 -14.52
CA GLU A 135 4.43 -18.23 -15.81
C GLU A 135 5.28 -17.06 -16.30
N GLN A 136 6.33 -17.38 -17.04
CA GLN A 136 7.19 -16.37 -17.67
C GLN A 136 6.67 -16.01 -19.05
N SER A 137 5.60 -15.23 -19.10
CA SER A 137 4.96 -14.78 -20.33
C SER A 137 4.38 -13.38 -20.14
N GLU A 138 4.24 -12.61 -21.20
CA GLU A 138 3.61 -11.28 -21.13
C GLU A 138 2.16 -11.36 -20.63
N GLY A 139 1.42 -12.37 -21.03
CA GLY A 139 0.05 -12.56 -20.54
C GLY A 139 -0.03 -12.73 -19.01
N CYS A 140 0.94 -13.47 -18.45
CA CYS A 140 1.06 -13.64 -17.00
C CYS A 140 1.54 -12.36 -16.31
N TRP A 141 2.57 -11.72 -16.83
CA TRP A 141 3.09 -10.47 -16.28
C TRP A 141 2.02 -9.37 -16.27
N ALA A 142 1.23 -9.27 -17.32
CA ALA A 142 0.13 -8.29 -17.40
C ALA A 142 -0.90 -8.49 -16.28
N ARG A 143 -1.18 -9.73 -15.89
CA ARG A 143 -2.09 -10.03 -14.78
C ARG A 143 -1.53 -9.68 -13.41
N ASN A 144 -0.22 -9.69 -13.28
CA ASN A 144 0.45 -9.31 -12.03
C ASN A 144 0.61 -7.79 -11.86
N ARG A 145 0.67 -7.03 -12.95
CA ARG A 145 0.77 -5.58 -12.92
C ARG A 145 -0.60 -4.96 -12.61
N ARG A 146 -0.97 -4.95 -11.34
CA ARG A 146 -2.32 -4.55 -10.93
C ARG A 146 -2.37 -3.72 -9.66
N ALA A 147 -3.48 -3.03 -9.45
CA ALA A 147 -3.94 -2.57 -8.16
C ALA A 147 -5.24 -3.28 -7.82
N ARG A 148 -5.30 -3.83 -6.62
CA ARG A 148 -6.44 -4.60 -6.11
C ARG A 148 -7.13 -3.83 -4.99
N PHE A 149 -8.46 -3.98 -4.90
CA PHE A 149 -9.28 -3.28 -3.93
C PHE A 149 -9.98 -4.27 -3.01
N LEU A 150 -9.82 -4.08 -1.70
CA LEU A 150 -10.44 -4.91 -0.68
C LEU A 150 -11.17 -4.03 0.33
N ILE A 151 -12.14 -4.60 1.03
CA ILE A 151 -12.96 -3.88 2.01
C ILE A 151 -12.86 -4.55 3.37
N LYS A 152 -12.75 -3.72 4.39
CA LYS A 152 -13.06 -4.11 5.76
C LYS A 152 -14.38 -3.46 6.15
N PRO A 153 -15.46 -4.25 6.29
CA PRO A 153 -16.73 -3.73 6.79
C PRO A 153 -16.58 -3.21 8.21
N LEU A 154 -17.26 -2.14 8.51
CA LEU A 154 -17.35 -1.62 9.88
C LEU A 154 -18.45 -2.33 10.67
#